data_412eeddc1c88582aa0d74176aba9f0fe
#
_entry.id   412eeddc1c88582aa0d74176aba9f0fe
#
_cell.length_a   1.000
_cell.length_b   1.000
_cell.length_c   1.000
_cell.angle_alpha   90.00
_cell.angle_beta   90.00
_cell.angle_gamma   90.00
#
_symmetry.space_group_name_H-M   'P 1'
#
loop_
_entity.id
_entity.type
_entity.pdbx_description
1 polymer ?
#
loop_
_entity_poly.entity_id
_entity_poly.type
_entity_poly.pdbx_seq_one_letter_code
_entity_poly.pdbx_strand_id
1 'polypeptide(L)'
;MTTLDWIILVVAIAAAMHGALRGFLAGSLALVGFVGGAWAGARLGPLILPGGDTSPWSPLFAMGGALLVGGLLAALLESIGIRAGRGMRRTPVAAADAVLGALLGGVVALTFAWLAGAVALQTPGARTLRAEVQQSQILQALNEALPPSGGILRALARFDPLPSIAGPSTTTLSAPDRAILRRPGVARSADGVVRILGSACGLGVEGSGWLAAPNVVVTNAHVVAGTDGDVVVRPRSGNITLPARALAFDPVDDVAVLAVPGLSGPVLRLVDNPVAGTAGALLGYPHNGPFDVEPARIGQARRVVSQDAYGEGPVERPMTPVRGLLRPGNSGGPIVDGRGRVLTTVFASSRERDVRGGYGVPNSVVASVLERAVAGHGATVSTGPCSR
;
A
#
# COMPACT_ATOMS: atom_id res chain seq x y z
N MET A 1 -6.42 -24.24 4.56
CA MET A 1 -6.88 -23.85 3.22
C MET A 1 -8.26 -23.24 3.33
N THR A 2 -8.45 -22.05 2.80
CA THR A 2 -9.72 -21.32 2.78
C THR A 2 -10.59 -21.79 1.59
N THR A 3 -11.86 -21.38 1.55
CA THR A 3 -12.73 -21.60 0.38
C THR A 3 -12.12 -21.00 -0.89
N LEU A 4 -11.44 -19.85 -0.74
CA LEU A 4 -10.74 -19.19 -1.82
C LEU A 4 -9.58 -20.02 -2.38
N ASP A 5 -8.80 -20.71 -1.52
CA ASP A 5 -7.72 -21.60 -1.96
C ASP A 5 -8.25 -22.71 -2.85
N TRP A 6 -9.40 -23.33 -2.49
CA TRP A 6 -10.02 -24.37 -3.30
C TRP A 6 -10.48 -23.84 -4.66
N ILE A 7 -11.06 -22.64 -4.71
CA ILE A 7 -11.45 -21.99 -5.97
C ILE A 7 -10.21 -21.75 -6.85
N ILE A 8 -9.14 -21.19 -6.28
CA ILE A 8 -7.89 -20.94 -7.00
C ILE A 8 -7.30 -22.24 -7.54
N LEU A 9 -7.28 -23.29 -6.72
CA LEU A 9 -6.76 -24.60 -7.11
C LEU A 9 -7.54 -25.21 -8.27
N VAL A 10 -8.88 -25.22 -8.19
CA VAL A 10 -9.75 -25.73 -9.26
C VAL A 10 -9.55 -24.95 -10.56
N VAL A 11 -9.50 -23.63 -10.48
CA VAL A 11 -9.26 -22.76 -11.65
C VAL A 11 -7.87 -23.01 -12.26
N ALA A 12 -6.84 -23.14 -11.40
CA ALA A 12 -5.47 -23.41 -11.87
C ALA A 12 -5.34 -24.78 -12.55
N ILE A 13 -5.99 -25.82 -11.99
CA ILE A 13 -6.03 -27.16 -12.59
C ILE A 13 -6.78 -27.12 -13.92
N ALA A 14 -7.93 -26.48 -13.99
CA ALA A 14 -8.71 -26.35 -15.22
C ALA A 14 -7.92 -25.61 -16.32
N ALA A 15 -7.21 -24.52 -15.94
CA ALA A 15 -6.35 -23.76 -16.86
C ALA A 15 -5.15 -24.58 -17.32
N ALA A 16 -4.54 -25.37 -16.42
CA ALA A 16 -3.45 -26.28 -16.78
C ALA A 16 -3.92 -27.36 -17.75
N MET A 17 -5.07 -28.00 -17.50
CA MET A 17 -5.67 -28.99 -18.42
C MET A 17 -5.97 -28.37 -19.80
N HIS A 18 -6.54 -27.17 -19.81
CA HIS A 18 -6.81 -26.44 -21.03
C HIS A 18 -5.52 -26.10 -21.80
N GLY A 19 -4.49 -25.66 -21.09
CA GLY A 19 -3.16 -25.40 -21.64
C GLY A 19 -2.51 -26.66 -22.22
N ALA A 20 -2.65 -27.81 -21.55
CA ALA A 20 -2.19 -29.12 -22.05
C ALA A 20 -2.86 -29.51 -23.38
N LEU A 21 -4.17 -29.29 -23.49
CA LEU A 21 -4.93 -29.61 -24.69
C LEU A 21 -4.58 -28.74 -25.90
N ARG A 22 -4.22 -27.47 -25.65
CA ARG A 22 -3.89 -26.49 -26.71
C ARG A 22 -2.41 -26.49 -27.08
N GLY A 23 -1.56 -26.80 -26.14
CA GLY A 23 -0.11 -26.80 -26.26
C GLY A 23 0.52 -25.44 -25.93
N PHE A 24 1.82 -25.48 -25.67
CA PHE A 24 2.62 -24.31 -25.28
C PHE A 24 2.69 -23.24 -26.38
N LEU A 25 2.86 -23.68 -27.65
CA LEU A 25 2.98 -22.75 -28.79
C LEU A 25 1.71 -21.90 -28.94
N ALA A 26 0.54 -22.50 -28.86
CA ALA A 26 -0.72 -21.77 -28.95
C ALA A 26 -0.95 -20.87 -27.73
N GLY A 27 -0.67 -21.39 -26.52
CA GLY A 27 -0.81 -20.63 -25.27
C GLY A 27 0.11 -19.41 -25.17
N SER A 28 1.37 -19.57 -25.60
CA SER A 28 2.34 -18.44 -25.59
C SER A 28 1.97 -17.35 -26.61
N LEU A 29 1.51 -17.71 -27.78
CA LEU A 29 1.01 -16.76 -28.77
C LEU A 29 -0.26 -16.05 -28.29
N ALA A 30 -1.19 -16.77 -27.66
CA ALA A 30 -2.37 -16.16 -27.05
C ALA A 30 -1.99 -15.15 -25.96
N LEU A 31 -1.04 -15.48 -25.09
CA LEU A 31 -0.55 -14.58 -24.04
C LEU A 31 0.09 -13.30 -24.62
N VAL A 32 0.95 -13.44 -25.63
CA VAL A 32 1.55 -12.29 -26.33
C VAL A 32 0.48 -11.42 -26.97
N GLY A 33 -0.52 -12.05 -27.60
CA GLY A 33 -1.67 -11.34 -28.19
C GLY A 33 -2.49 -10.59 -27.13
N PHE A 34 -2.75 -11.24 -26.00
CA PHE A 34 -3.48 -10.60 -24.91
C PHE A 34 -2.73 -9.41 -24.33
N VAL A 35 -1.44 -9.55 -23.99
CA VAL A 35 -0.63 -8.48 -23.40
C VAL A 35 -0.50 -7.30 -24.35
N GLY A 36 -0.14 -7.55 -25.61
CA GLY A 36 -0.01 -6.50 -26.62
C GLY A 36 -1.34 -5.82 -26.94
N GLY A 37 -2.41 -6.61 -27.07
CA GLY A 37 -3.74 -6.11 -27.32
C GLY A 37 -4.34 -5.35 -26.14
N ALA A 38 -4.12 -5.81 -24.91
CA ALA A 38 -4.56 -5.11 -23.71
C ALA A 38 -3.86 -3.75 -23.55
N TRP A 39 -2.56 -3.71 -23.82
CA TRP A 39 -1.79 -2.45 -23.83
C TRP A 39 -2.30 -1.45 -24.87
N ALA A 40 -2.56 -1.91 -26.10
CA ALA A 40 -3.11 -1.07 -27.16
C ALA A 40 -4.55 -0.65 -26.85
N GLY A 41 -5.40 -1.59 -26.43
CA GLY A 41 -6.79 -1.33 -26.12
C GLY A 41 -6.99 -0.39 -24.92
N ALA A 42 -6.14 -0.47 -23.92
CA ALA A 42 -6.17 0.46 -22.79
C ALA A 42 -5.90 1.91 -23.20
N ARG A 43 -5.08 2.12 -24.24
CA ARG A 43 -4.80 3.45 -24.80
C ARG A 43 -5.86 3.94 -25.79
N LEU A 44 -6.43 3.02 -26.55
CA LEU A 44 -7.43 3.35 -27.55
C LEU A 44 -8.82 3.55 -26.96
N GLY A 45 -9.16 2.83 -25.88
CA GLY A 45 -10.48 2.89 -25.22
C GLY A 45 -10.90 4.30 -24.81
N PRO A 46 -10.08 5.07 -24.09
CA PRO A 46 -10.42 6.44 -23.70
C PRO A 46 -10.62 7.41 -24.87
N LEU A 47 -10.00 7.16 -26.03
CA LEU A 47 -10.12 8.03 -27.19
C LEU A 47 -11.55 8.11 -27.76
N ILE A 48 -12.42 7.17 -27.41
CA ILE A 48 -13.85 7.15 -27.80
C ILE A 48 -14.66 8.19 -27.03
N LEU A 49 -14.12 8.67 -25.89
CA LEU A 49 -14.84 9.59 -24.98
C LEU A 49 -14.64 11.06 -25.38
N PRO A 50 -15.67 11.88 -25.31
CA PRO A 50 -15.51 13.33 -25.32
C PRO A 50 -14.65 13.77 -24.12
N GLY A 51 -13.43 14.27 -24.38
CA GLY A 51 -12.44 14.61 -23.35
C GLY A 51 -11.32 13.58 -23.15
N GLY A 52 -11.34 12.43 -23.81
CA GLY A 52 -10.26 11.46 -23.81
C GLY A 52 -9.87 11.00 -22.38
N ASP A 53 -8.58 11.06 -22.09
CA ASP A 53 -8.00 10.64 -20.79
C ASP A 53 -8.44 11.48 -19.60
N THR A 54 -8.99 12.68 -19.82
CA THR A 54 -9.48 13.57 -18.74
C THR A 54 -10.92 13.27 -18.32
N SER A 55 -11.64 12.40 -19.03
CA SER A 55 -13.00 12.00 -18.72
C SER A 55 -13.04 11.15 -17.42
N PRO A 56 -14.04 11.35 -16.53
CA PRO A 56 -14.27 10.49 -15.38
C PRO A 56 -14.47 8.99 -15.73
N TRP A 57 -14.88 8.70 -16.97
CA TRP A 57 -15.12 7.36 -17.49
C TRP A 57 -13.90 6.73 -18.17
N SER A 58 -12.79 7.48 -18.29
CA SER A 58 -11.56 7.02 -18.94
C SER A 58 -11.05 5.66 -18.39
N PRO A 59 -11.02 5.40 -17.06
CA PRO A 59 -10.55 4.12 -16.55
C PRO A 59 -11.42 2.93 -16.99
N LEU A 60 -12.75 3.13 -17.05
CA LEU A 60 -13.70 2.09 -17.49
C LEU A 60 -13.51 1.75 -18.96
N PHE A 61 -13.35 2.77 -19.81
CA PHE A 61 -13.13 2.59 -21.25
C PHE A 61 -11.74 2.05 -21.57
N ALA A 62 -10.71 2.41 -20.79
CA ALA A 62 -9.38 1.80 -20.88
C ALA A 62 -9.43 0.30 -20.55
N MET A 63 -10.14 -0.09 -19.47
CA MET A 63 -10.32 -1.49 -19.10
C MET A 63 -11.14 -2.26 -20.16
N GLY A 64 -12.25 -1.70 -20.63
CA GLY A 64 -13.07 -2.29 -21.67
C GLY A 64 -12.29 -2.47 -22.97
N GLY A 65 -11.51 -1.48 -23.37
CA GLY A 65 -10.61 -1.53 -24.54
C GLY A 65 -9.53 -2.59 -24.38
N ALA A 66 -8.90 -2.69 -23.19
CA ALA A 66 -7.90 -3.70 -22.89
C ALA A 66 -8.47 -5.13 -23.02
N LEU A 67 -9.64 -5.38 -22.48
CA LEU A 67 -10.29 -6.69 -22.52
C LEU A 67 -10.73 -7.05 -23.96
N LEU A 68 -11.31 -6.11 -24.68
CA LEU A 68 -11.78 -6.33 -26.06
C LEU A 68 -10.64 -6.57 -27.02
N VAL A 69 -9.70 -5.64 -27.11
CA VAL A 69 -8.58 -5.73 -28.06
C VAL A 69 -7.61 -6.85 -27.65
N GLY A 70 -7.36 -6.99 -26.32
CA GLY A 70 -6.57 -8.08 -25.77
C GLY A 70 -7.16 -9.45 -26.08
N GLY A 71 -8.46 -9.63 -25.86
CA GLY A 71 -9.17 -10.88 -26.15
C GLY A 71 -9.20 -11.22 -27.64
N LEU A 72 -9.44 -10.23 -28.50
CA LEU A 72 -9.43 -10.44 -29.95
C LEU A 72 -8.05 -10.84 -30.48
N LEU A 73 -7.00 -10.14 -30.06
CA LEU A 73 -5.62 -10.47 -30.48
C LEU A 73 -5.15 -11.81 -29.90
N ALA A 74 -5.53 -12.11 -28.64
CA ALA A 74 -5.26 -13.42 -28.06
C ALA A 74 -5.89 -14.54 -28.91
N ALA A 75 -7.19 -14.46 -29.22
CA ALA A 75 -7.89 -15.45 -30.02
C ALA A 75 -7.31 -15.60 -31.43
N LEU A 76 -6.94 -14.48 -32.05
CA LEU A 76 -6.30 -14.50 -33.37
C LEU A 76 -4.95 -15.22 -33.33
N LEU A 77 -4.05 -14.83 -32.45
CA LEU A 77 -2.71 -15.42 -32.35
C LEU A 77 -2.78 -16.87 -31.85
N GLU A 78 -3.70 -17.20 -30.97
CA GLU A 78 -3.97 -18.58 -30.57
C GLU A 78 -4.36 -19.45 -31.78
N SER A 79 -5.25 -18.97 -32.66
CA SER A 79 -5.67 -19.70 -33.86
C SER A 79 -4.50 -19.98 -34.78
N ILE A 80 -3.56 -19.06 -34.87
CA ILE A 80 -2.32 -19.23 -35.62
C ILE A 80 -1.44 -20.30 -34.95
N GLY A 81 -1.29 -20.25 -33.63
CA GLY A 81 -0.51 -21.23 -32.88
C GLY A 81 -1.06 -22.64 -33.00
N ILE A 82 -2.39 -22.81 -32.93
CA ILE A 82 -3.04 -24.12 -33.13
C ILE A 82 -2.78 -24.65 -34.54
N ARG A 83 -2.85 -23.81 -35.56
CA ARG A 83 -2.57 -24.22 -36.95
C ARG A 83 -1.11 -24.64 -37.14
N ALA A 84 -0.17 -23.85 -36.59
CA ALA A 84 1.26 -24.17 -36.68
C ALA A 84 1.60 -25.44 -35.88
N GLY A 85 0.97 -25.66 -34.73
CA GLY A 85 1.21 -26.84 -33.88
C GLY A 85 0.62 -28.15 -34.41
N ARG A 86 -0.25 -28.13 -35.44
CA ARG A 86 -0.88 -29.36 -35.96
C ARG A 86 0.16 -30.36 -36.50
N GLY A 87 1.24 -29.89 -37.10
CA GLY A 87 2.34 -30.74 -37.57
C GLY A 87 3.11 -31.41 -36.42
N MET A 88 3.23 -30.75 -35.30
CA MET A 88 3.98 -31.23 -34.13
C MET A 88 3.25 -32.33 -33.34
N ARG A 89 1.92 -32.41 -33.42
CA ARG A 89 1.08 -33.40 -32.70
C ARG A 89 1.41 -34.85 -33.04
N ARG A 90 2.09 -35.14 -34.15
CA ARG A 90 2.52 -36.48 -34.56
C ARG A 90 3.98 -36.77 -34.26
N THR A 91 4.66 -35.92 -33.52
CA THR A 91 6.09 -36.03 -33.20
C THR A 91 6.29 -36.25 -31.72
N PRO A 92 7.43 -36.76 -31.23
CA PRO A 92 7.74 -36.86 -29.79
C PRO A 92 7.69 -35.54 -29.06
N VAL A 93 7.76 -34.39 -29.77
CA VAL A 93 7.68 -33.05 -29.17
C VAL A 93 6.28 -32.72 -28.67
N ALA A 94 5.23 -33.45 -29.11
CA ALA A 94 3.85 -33.19 -28.69
C ALA A 94 3.66 -33.33 -27.17
N ALA A 95 4.32 -34.29 -26.53
CA ALA A 95 4.25 -34.47 -25.09
C ALA A 95 4.87 -33.29 -24.33
N ALA A 96 6.02 -32.82 -24.80
CA ALA A 96 6.69 -31.63 -24.22
C ALA A 96 5.84 -30.36 -24.40
N ASP A 97 5.24 -30.17 -25.57
CA ASP A 97 4.36 -29.03 -25.89
C ASP A 97 3.11 -29.04 -24.96
N ALA A 98 2.53 -30.22 -24.71
CA ALA A 98 1.39 -30.37 -23.80
C ALA A 98 1.79 -30.07 -22.34
N VAL A 99 2.92 -30.60 -21.86
CA VAL A 99 3.39 -30.34 -20.48
C VAL A 99 3.71 -28.86 -20.27
N LEU A 100 4.44 -28.25 -21.20
CA LEU A 100 4.75 -26.82 -21.13
C LEU A 100 3.49 -25.96 -21.25
N GLY A 101 2.52 -26.38 -22.05
CA GLY A 101 1.20 -25.74 -22.15
C GLY A 101 0.42 -25.79 -20.83
N ALA A 102 0.47 -26.94 -20.14
CA ALA A 102 -0.14 -27.10 -18.82
C ALA A 102 0.52 -26.16 -17.79
N LEU A 103 1.85 -26.13 -17.75
CA LEU A 103 2.60 -25.23 -16.85
C LEU A 103 2.26 -23.77 -17.12
N LEU A 104 2.26 -23.35 -18.39
CA LEU A 104 1.89 -22.00 -18.78
C LEU A 104 0.48 -21.64 -18.35
N GLY A 105 -0.50 -22.51 -18.59
CA GLY A 105 -1.90 -22.31 -18.19
C GLY A 105 -2.04 -22.15 -16.67
N GLY A 106 -1.39 -23.03 -15.90
CA GLY A 106 -1.36 -22.95 -14.43
C GLY A 106 -0.74 -21.64 -13.90
N VAL A 107 0.42 -21.28 -14.44
CA VAL A 107 1.11 -20.03 -14.07
C VAL A 107 0.27 -18.80 -14.40
N VAL A 108 -0.35 -18.76 -15.57
CA VAL A 108 -1.23 -17.64 -15.96
C VAL A 108 -2.43 -17.56 -15.01
N ALA A 109 -3.10 -18.67 -14.67
CA ALA A 109 -4.23 -18.70 -13.76
C ALA A 109 -3.84 -18.23 -12.35
N LEU A 110 -2.70 -18.69 -11.82
CA LEU A 110 -2.19 -18.27 -10.51
C LEU A 110 -1.82 -16.78 -10.51
N THR A 111 -1.24 -16.27 -11.59
CA THR A 111 -0.94 -14.84 -11.75
C THR A 111 -2.21 -14.00 -11.74
N PHE A 112 -3.26 -14.43 -12.45
CA PHE A 112 -4.56 -13.76 -12.42
C PHE A 112 -5.22 -13.81 -11.05
N ALA A 113 -5.17 -14.96 -10.37
CA ALA A 113 -5.69 -15.09 -9.00
C ALA A 113 -4.96 -14.14 -8.03
N TRP A 114 -3.64 -14.05 -8.15
CA TRP A 114 -2.83 -13.15 -7.35
C TRP A 114 -3.14 -11.67 -7.65
N LEU A 115 -3.29 -11.27 -8.91
CA LEU A 115 -3.71 -9.91 -9.30
C LEU A 115 -5.13 -9.59 -8.80
N ALA A 116 -6.07 -10.54 -8.91
CA ALA A 116 -7.43 -10.37 -8.42
C ALA A 116 -7.47 -10.23 -6.89
N GLY A 117 -6.65 -11.01 -6.17
CA GLY A 117 -6.44 -10.87 -4.74
C GLY A 117 -5.94 -9.47 -4.36
N ALA A 118 -4.93 -8.97 -5.05
CA ALA A 118 -4.38 -7.63 -4.84
C ALA A 118 -5.43 -6.52 -5.07
N VAL A 119 -6.27 -6.65 -6.09
CA VAL A 119 -7.37 -5.70 -6.38
C VAL A 119 -8.46 -5.80 -5.30
N ALA A 120 -8.83 -7.01 -4.87
CA ALA A 120 -9.84 -7.22 -3.82
C ALA A 120 -9.44 -6.54 -2.50
N LEU A 121 -8.15 -6.55 -2.16
CA LEU A 121 -7.61 -5.90 -0.98
C LEU A 121 -7.75 -4.36 -1.02
N GLN A 122 -7.75 -3.77 -2.22
CA GLN A 122 -7.88 -2.33 -2.42
C GLN A 122 -9.35 -1.87 -2.55
N THR A 123 -10.31 -2.80 -2.63
CA THR A 123 -11.72 -2.46 -2.85
C THR A 123 -12.37 -2.00 -1.54
N PRO A 124 -12.88 -0.75 -1.44
CA PRO A 124 -13.57 -0.27 -0.25
C PRO A 124 -14.84 -1.10 0.01
N GLY A 125 -15.06 -1.50 1.28
CA GLY A 125 -16.28 -2.21 1.69
C GLY A 125 -16.24 -3.74 1.60
N ALA A 126 -15.22 -4.36 1.01
CA ALA A 126 -15.11 -5.81 0.84
C ALA A 126 -14.44 -6.52 2.05
N ARG A 127 -14.90 -6.25 3.28
CA ARG A 127 -14.26 -6.76 4.52
C ARG A 127 -14.14 -8.28 4.58
N THR A 128 -15.18 -9.02 4.23
CA THR A 128 -15.19 -10.48 4.23
C THR A 128 -14.23 -11.06 3.19
N LEU A 129 -14.22 -10.49 1.98
CA LEU A 129 -13.32 -10.91 0.91
C LEU A 129 -11.85 -10.64 1.26
N ARG A 130 -11.56 -9.52 1.93
CA ARG A 130 -10.20 -9.22 2.41
C ARG A 130 -9.71 -10.27 3.40
N ALA A 131 -10.54 -10.63 4.40
CA ALA A 131 -10.16 -11.64 5.38
C ALA A 131 -9.86 -13.00 4.72
N GLU A 132 -10.65 -13.41 3.73
CA GLU A 132 -10.39 -14.64 2.99
C GLU A 132 -9.13 -14.59 2.13
N VAL A 133 -8.86 -13.45 1.47
CA VAL A 133 -7.63 -13.23 0.68
C VAL A 133 -6.39 -13.26 1.59
N GLN A 134 -6.46 -12.62 2.75
CA GLN A 134 -5.36 -12.60 3.73
C GLN A 134 -5.08 -13.98 4.34
N GLN A 135 -6.10 -14.83 4.48
CA GLN A 135 -5.97 -16.19 5.03
C GLN A 135 -5.65 -17.24 3.96
N SER A 136 -5.63 -16.89 2.68
CA SER A 136 -5.33 -17.81 1.59
C SER A 136 -3.85 -18.21 1.60
N GLN A 137 -3.58 -19.49 1.81
CA GLN A 137 -2.23 -20.05 1.81
C GLN A 137 -1.56 -19.96 0.43
N ILE A 138 -2.35 -20.12 -0.64
CA ILE A 138 -1.85 -20.03 -2.03
C ILE A 138 -1.40 -18.60 -2.33
N LEU A 139 -2.20 -17.59 -1.96
CA LEU A 139 -1.85 -16.19 -2.19
C LEU A 139 -0.66 -15.74 -1.33
N GLN A 140 -0.56 -16.24 -0.09
CA GLN A 140 0.61 -16.01 0.76
C GLN A 140 1.89 -16.59 0.14
N ALA A 141 1.85 -17.87 -0.29
CA ALA A 141 2.99 -18.52 -0.94
C ALA A 141 3.40 -17.81 -2.25
N LEU A 142 2.43 -17.33 -3.03
CA LEU A 142 2.72 -16.54 -4.24
C LEU A 142 3.39 -15.20 -3.91
N ASN A 143 2.98 -14.54 -2.84
CA ASN A 143 3.61 -13.29 -2.39
C ASN A 143 5.04 -13.50 -1.86
N GLU A 144 5.31 -14.64 -1.21
CA GLU A 144 6.66 -15.01 -0.78
C GLU A 144 7.57 -15.32 -1.98
N ALA A 145 7.06 -16.05 -2.98
CA ALA A 145 7.81 -16.42 -4.16
C ALA A 145 8.04 -15.26 -5.14
N LEU A 146 7.13 -14.31 -5.16
CA LEU A 146 7.13 -13.12 -6.02
C LEU A 146 7.16 -11.86 -5.15
N PRO A 147 8.27 -11.55 -4.49
CA PRO A 147 8.34 -10.37 -3.65
C PRO A 147 8.01 -9.13 -4.46
N PRO A 148 7.26 -8.17 -3.90
CA PRO A 148 6.77 -6.98 -4.61
C PRO A 148 7.91 -5.99 -4.93
N SER A 149 8.91 -6.45 -5.69
CA SER A 149 10.09 -5.68 -6.08
C SER A 149 9.95 -4.92 -7.40
N GLY A 150 8.96 -5.26 -8.22
CA GLY A 150 8.69 -4.61 -9.51
C GLY A 150 7.72 -3.42 -9.44
N GLY A 151 7.80 -2.47 -10.39
CA GLY A 151 6.93 -1.27 -10.42
C GLY A 151 5.43 -1.58 -10.49
N ILE A 152 5.04 -2.60 -11.26
CA ILE A 152 3.64 -3.04 -11.41
C ILE A 152 3.17 -3.74 -10.13
N LEU A 153 4.00 -4.60 -9.54
CA LEU A 153 3.72 -5.29 -8.30
C LEU A 153 3.66 -4.34 -7.11
N ARG A 154 4.55 -3.34 -7.04
CA ARG A 154 4.46 -2.24 -6.08
C ARG A 154 3.20 -1.41 -6.23
N ALA A 155 2.67 -1.27 -7.45
CA ALA A 155 1.40 -0.58 -7.67
C ALA A 155 0.18 -1.40 -7.21
N LEU A 156 0.26 -2.72 -7.30
CA LEU A 156 -0.82 -3.66 -6.95
C LEU A 156 -0.75 -4.15 -5.50
N ALA A 157 0.46 -4.28 -4.94
CA ALA A 157 0.69 -4.69 -3.54
C ALA A 157 0.60 -3.53 -2.53
N ARG A 158 0.20 -2.34 -2.96
CA ARG A 158 0.08 -1.15 -2.11
C ARG A 158 -1.16 -1.25 -1.25
N PHE A 159 -1.02 -1.86 -0.12
CA PHE A 159 -1.96 -1.72 0.97
C PHE A 159 -1.38 -0.74 2.00
N ASP A 160 -1.72 0.54 1.86
CA ASP A 160 -1.72 1.45 3.00
C ASP A 160 -3.18 1.60 3.43
N PRO A 161 -3.55 1.00 4.54
CA PRO A 161 -4.84 1.24 5.15
C PRO A 161 -4.82 2.61 5.84
N LEU A 162 -4.68 3.73 5.08
CA LEU A 162 -4.97 5.03 5.69
C LEU A 162 -6.42 4.98 6.20
N PRO A 163 -6.66 4.78 7.50
CA PRO A 163 -8.00 4.60 8.02
C PRO A 163 -8.85 5.81 7.65
N SER A 164 -10.04 5.58 7.13
CA SER A 164 -10.99 6.67 6.84
C SER A 164 -11.99 6.76 7.98
N ILE A 165 -11.91 7.82 8.76
CA ILE A 165 -12.63 7.98 10.03
C ILE A 165 -13.66 9.11 9.94
N ALA A 166 -14.84 8.88 10.54
CA ALA A 166 -15.76 9.95 10.89
C ALA A 166 -15.31 10.53 12.25
N GLY A 167 -14.85 11.77 12.25
CA GLY A 167 -14.33 12.44 13.46
C GLY A 167 -14.75 13.91 13.49
N PRO A 168 -14.16 14.71 14.38
CA PRO A 168 -14.44 16.15 14.44
C PRO A 168 -14.23 16.82 13.10
N SER A 169 -15.15 17.70 12.71
CA SER A 169 -15.07 18.39 11.43
C SER A 169 -13.76 19.17 11.29
N THR A 170 -13.13 19.01 10.16
CA THR A 170 -11.93 19.78 9.76
C THR A 170 -12.29 21.07 9.03
N THR A 171 -13.58 21.29 8.72
CA THR A 171 -14.08 22.48 7.98
C THR A 171 -13.90 23.77 8.76
N THR A 172 -13.93 23.72 10.09
CA THR A 172 -13.76 24.88 10.97
C THR A 172 -12.32 25.43 10.97
N LEU A 173 -11.35 24.66 10.48
CA LEU A 173 -9.97 25.12 10.36
C LEU A 173 -9.82 26.01 9.12
N SER A 174 -9.04 27.07 9.23
CA SER A 174 -8.63 27.88 8.09
C SER A 174 -7.87 27.06 7.05
N ALA A 175 -7.88 27.46 5.80
CA ALA A 175 -7.13 26.78 4.75
C ALA A 175 -5.63 26.65 5.08
N PRO A 176 -4.97 25.59 4.63
CA PRO A 176 -3.52 25.45 4.78
C PRO A 176 -2.77 26.61 4.12
N ASP A 177 -1.72 27.11 4.79
CA ASP A 177 -0.87 28.17 4.26
C ASP A 177 0.32 27.57 3.51
N ARG A 178 0.39 27.79 2.21
CA ARG A 178 1.51 27.31 1.37
C ARG A 178 2.85 27.97 1.70
N ALA A 179 2.85 29.12 2.38
CA ALA A 179 4.09 29.79 2.78
C ALA A 179 4.93 28.92 3.76
N ILE A 180 4.28 28.00 4.48
CA ILE A 180 4.96 27.05 5.38
C ILE A 180 6.01 26.20 4.64
N LEU A 181 5.77 25.83 3.39
CA LEU A 181 6.65 24.98 2.59
C LEU A 181 8.01 25.62 2.29
N ARG A 182 8.08 26.95 2.37
CA ARG A 182 9.33 27.72 2.15
C ARG A 182 10.14 27.94 3.43
N ARG A 183 9.67 27.48 4.57
CA ARG A 183 10.37 27.65 5.84
C ARG A 183 11.61 26.74 5.93
N PRO A 184 12.78 27.26 6.29
CA PRO A 184 14.01 26.46 6.35
C PRO A 184 13.95 25.27 7.32
N GLY A 185 13.15 25.38 8.39
CA GLY A 185 12.92 24.26 9.33
C GLY A 185 12.25 23.06 8.67
N VAL A 186 11.30 23.30 7.76
CA VAL A 186 10.62 22.23 6.99
C VAL A 186 11.62 21.50 6.08
N ALA A 187 12.47 22.25 5.36
CA ALA A 187 13.48 21.65 4.50
C ALA A 187 14.50 20.80 5.30
N ARG A 188 14.95 21.31 6.46
CA ARG A 188 15.87 20.54 7.34
C ARG A 188 15.26 19.29 7.93
N SER A 189 13.96 19.28 8.25
CA SER A 189 13.30 18.11 8.80
C SER A 189 13.04 17.01 7.77
N ALA A 190 13.11 17.30 6.49
CA ALA A 190 12.86 16.35 5.41
C ALA A 190 13.77 15.10 5.48
N ASP A 191 15.05 15.27 5.83
CA ASP A 191 16.00 14.15 5.95
C ASP A 191 15.83 13.33 7.24
N GLY A 192 15.01 13.81 8.18
CA GLY A 192 14.56 13.06 9.35
C GLY A 192 13.29 12.23 9.11
N VAL A 193 12.73 12.28 7.89
CA VAL A 193 11.55 11.50 7.51
C VAL A 193 11.97 10.33 6.66
N VAL A 194 11.44 9.16 7.00
CA VAL A 194 11.81 7.88 6.38
C VAL A 194 10.60 7.20 5.77
N ARG A 195 10.84 6.38 4.75
CA ARG A 195 9.85 5.45 4.22
C ARG A 195 9.94 4.15 5.00
N ILE A 196 8.78 3.61 5.37
CA ILE A 196 8.66 2.29 6.00
C ILE A 196 8.06 1.34 5.00
N LEU A 197 8.66 0.17 4.88
CA LEU A 197 8.21 -0.92 4.04
C LEU A 197 8.27 -2.21 4.86
N GLY A 198 7.34 -3.10 4.63
CA GLY A 198 7.32 -4.39 5.30
C GLY A 198 6.45 -5.39 4.58
N SER A 199 6.40 -6.60 5.11
CA SER A 199 5.44 -7.62 4.69
C SER A 199 4.64 -8.08 5.90
N ALA A 200 3.34 -8.00 5.82
CA ALA A 200 2.41 -8.46 6.85
C ALA A 200 1.37 -9.38 6.23
N CYS A 201 1.24 -10.62 6.73
CA CYS A 201 0.31 -11.63 6.22
C CYS A 201 0.39 -11.81 4.68
N GLY A 202 1.60 -11.86 4.14
CA GLY A 202 1.84 -12.00 2.70
C GLY A 202 1.54 -10.76 1.86
N LEU A 203 1.28 -9.60 2.48
CA LEU A 203 1.02 -8.34 1.80
C LEU A 203 2.11 -7.33 2.10
N GLY A 204 2.52 -6.58 1.07
CA GLY A 204 3.38 -5.43 1.27
C GLY A 204 2.65 -4.33 2.03
N VAL A 205 3.20 -3.90 3.15
CA VAL A 205 2.74 -2.71 3.88
C VAL A 205 3.72 -1.57 3.67
N GLU A 206 3.19 -0.35 3.65
CA GLU A 206 3.99 0.85 3.42
C GLU A 206 3.48 2.01 4.27
N GLY A 207 4.37 2.92 4.58
CA GLY A 207 4.03 4.13 5.30
C GLY A 207 5.22 5.06 5.43
N SER A 208 5.06 6.08 6.22
CA SER A 208 6.08 7.04 6.59
C SER A 208 6.44 6.90 8.06
N GLY A 209 7.59 7.41 8.43
CA GLY A 209 8.02 7.54 9.82
C GLY A 209 8.98 8.71 9.95
N TRP A 210 9.35 9.03 11.17
CA TRP A 210 10.28 10.11 11.44
C TRP A 210 11.22 9.79 12.61
N LEU A 211 12.42 10.30 12.54
CA LEU A 211 13.51 10.07 13.49
C LEU A 211 13.26 10.88 14.78
N ALA A 212 12.89 10.18 15.86
CA ALA A 212 12.59 10.79 17.16
C ALA A 212 13.80 10.82 18.10
N ALA A 213 14.75 9.91 17.91
CA ALA A 213 16.05 9.86 18.58
C ALA A 213 17.04 9.12 17.66
N PRO A 214 18.36 9.14 17.92
CA PRO A 214 19.33 8.36 17.15
C PRO A 214 18.88 6.88 17.05
N ASN A 215 18.76 6.36 15.83
CA ASN A 215 18.28 5.00 15.53
C ASN A 215 16.83 4.69 15.99
N VAL A 216 16.02 5.70 16.35
CA VAL A 216 14.63 5.49 16.82
C VAL A 216 13.66 6.23 15.91
N VAL A 217 12.74 5.49 15.32
CA VAL A 217 11.72 5.99 14.39
C VAL A 217 10.33 5.83 15.00
N VAL A 218 9.51 6.87 14.91
CA VAL A 218 8.09 6.85 15.20
C VAL A 218 7.31 6.63 13.92
N THR A 219 6.29 5.78 13.97
CA THR A 219 5.32 5.53 12.91
C THR A 219 3.96 5.16 13.51
N ASN A 220 2.98 4.77 12.68
CA ASN A 220 1.73 4.21 13.17
C ASN A 220 1.84 2.69 13.43
N ALA A 221 1.03 2.20 14.36
CA ALA A 221 0.94 0.78 14.65
C ALA A 221 0.38 0.00 13.45
N HIS A 222 -0.64 0.51 12.76
CA HIS A 222 -1.22 -0.16 11.58
C HIS A 222 -0.24 -0.31 10.41
N VAL A 223 0.80 0.55 10.32
CA VAL A 223 1.86 0.45 9.29
C VAL A 223 2.75 -0.77 9.52
N VAL A 224 2.89 -1.23 10.76
CA VAL A 224 3.77 -2.35 11.11
C VAL A 224 3.05 -3.52 11.76
N ALA A 225 1.71 -3.49 11.83
CA ALA A 225 0.91 -4.57 12.40
C ALA A 225 1.11 -5.88 11.63
N GLY A 226 1.43 -6.98 12.37
CA GLY A 226 1.62 -8.31 11.80
C GLY A 226 2.91 -8.51 11.00
N THR A 227 3.86 -7.57 11.05
CA THR A 227 5.11 -7.69 10.28
C THR A 227 6.19 -8.53 10.97
N ASP A 228 6.10 -8.74 12.30
CA ASP A 228 6.97 -9.60 13.14
C ASP A 228 8.45 -9.66 12.74
N GLY A 229 9.03 -8.52 12.33
CA GLY A 229 10.45 -8.39 12.02
C GLY A 229 10.77 -8.17 10.54
N ASP A 230 9.79 -8.29 9.64
CA ASP A 230 9.97 -8.01 8.20
C ASP A 230 9.74 -6.53 7.85
N VAL A 231 10.16 -5.65 8.75
CA VAL A 231 10.10 -4.20 8.53
C VAL A 231 11.46 -3.67 8.14
N VAL A 232 11.46 -2.86 7.10
CA VAL A 232 12.65 -2.14 6.64
C VAL A 232 12.35 -0.66 6.50
N VAL A 233 13.35 0.13 6.82
CA VAL A 233 13.31 1.59 6.74
C VAL A 233 14.26 2.07 5.64
N ARG A 234 13.75 2.96 4.79
CA ARG A 234 14.54 3.59 3.75
C ARG A 234 14.62 5.09 4.02
N PRO A 235 15.81 5.63 4.37
CA PRO A 235 16.00 7.07 4.50
C PRO A 235 15.84 7.78 3.16
N ARG A 236 15.57 9.07 3.22
CA ARG A 236 15.43 9.93 2.03
C ARG A 236 16.73 10.02 1.23
N SER A 237 17.84 10.14 1.91
CA SER A 237 19.18 10.18 1.32
C SER A 237 19.76 8.78 1.23
N GLY A 238 20.18 8.38 0.03
CA GLY A 238 20.81 7.09 -0.23
C GLY A 238 19.84 5.99 -0.66
N ASN A 239 20.41 4.96 -1.29
CA ASN A 239 19.66 3.79 -1.78
C ASN A 239 19.81 2.59 -0.80
N ILE A 240 19.95 2.90 0.49
CA ILE A 240 20.11 1.89 1.55
C ILE A 240 18.75 1.52 2.15
N THR A 241 18.65 0.29 2.59
CA THR A 241 17.47 -0.23 3.30
C THR A 241 17.99 -0.82 4.62
N LEU A 242 17.42 -0.36 5.73
CA LEU A 242 17.85 -0.74 7.07
C LEU A 242 16.76 -1.58 7.73
N PRO A 243 17.12 -2.71 8.38
CA PRO A 243 16.15 -3.49 9.12
C PRO A 243 15.64 -2.71 10.34
N ALA A 244 14.36 -2.90 10.66
CA ALA A 244 13.73 -2.26 11.81
C ALA A 244 13.03 -3.29 12.68
N ARG A 245 12.94 -3.00 14.00
CA ARG A 245 12.23 -3.83 14.98
C ARG A 245 11.42 -2.96 15.91
N ALA A 246 10.22 -3.39 16.29
CA ALA A 246 9.37 -2.64 17.19
C ALA A 246 9.93 -2.67 18.62
N LEU A 247 10.12 -1.50 19.24
CA LEU A 247 10.48 -1.30 20.65
C LEU A 247 9.23 -1.03 21.50
N ALA A 248 8.21 -0.41 20.91
CA ALA A 248 6.90 -0.22 21.53
C ALA A 248 5.84 -0.28 20.43
N PHE A 249 4.69 -0.82 20.80
CA PHE A 249 3.56 -0.98 19.89
C PHE A 249 2.28 -0.72 20.67
N ASP A 250 1.52 0.27 20.23
CA ASP A 250 0.26 0.69 20.85
C ASP A 250 -0.85 0.65 19.79
N PRO A 251 -1.60 -0.47 19.71
CA PRO A 251 -2.65 -0.60 18.72
C PRO A 251 -3.85 0.29 18.98
N VAL A 252 -4.12 0.67 20.24
CA VAL A 252 -5.26 1.50 20.61
C VAL A 252 -5.07 2.94 20.13
N ASP A 253 -3.90 3.51 20.40
CA ASP A 253 -3.56 4.88 19.99
C ASP A 253 -2.88 4.96 18.64
N ASP A 254 -2.64 3.79 18.01
CA ASP A 254 -2.07 3.64 16.67
C ASP A 254 -0.68 4.27 16.54
N VAL A 255 0.21 3.93 17.47
CA VAL A 255 1.60 4.37 17.48
C VAL A 255 2.55 3.18 17.60
N ALA A 256 3.59 3.16 16.82
CA ALA A 256 4.72 2.25 16.96
C ALA A 256 6.04 3.01 17.02
N VAL A 257 6.96 2.50 17.82
CA VAL A 257 8.34 2.99 17.91
C VAL A 257 9.27 1.88 17.46
N LEU A 258 10.14 2.19 16.49
CA LEU A 258 11.03 1.22 15.88
C LEU A 258 12.49 1.53 16.20
N ALA A 259 13.27 0.50 16.51
CA ALA A 259 14.73 0.56 16.46
C ALA A 259 15.18 0.34 15.02
N VAL A 260 16.05 1.21 14.52
CA VAL A 260 16.61 1.17 13.16
C VAL A 260 18.12 1.38 13.24
N PRO A 261 18.90 0.34 13.60
CA PRO A 261 20.36 0.47 13.74
C PRO A 261 21.01 1.00 12.46
N GLY A 262 21.90 1.97 12.60
CA GLY A 262 22.61 2.60 11.48
C GLY A 262 21.83 3.74 10.78
N LEU A 263 20.63 4.06 11.24
CA LEU A 263 19.89 5.19 10.71
C LEU A 263 20.47 6.52 11.24
N SER A 264 20.89 7.37 10.33
CA SER A 264 21.38 8.73 10.62
C SER A 264 20.49 9.78 9.98
N GLY A 265 20.39 10.94 10.61
CA GLY A 265 19.59 12.07 10.12
C GLY A 265 19.24 13.06 11.22
N PRO A 266 18.57 14.16 10.89
CA PRO A 266 18.10 15.11 11.87
C PRO A 266 16.99 14.51 12.74
N VAL A 267 17.17 14.57 14.05
CA VAL A 267 16.17 14.20 15.04
C VAL A 267 15.10 15.29 15.09
N LEU A 268 13.83 14.89 14.92
CA LEU A 268 12.70 15.80 15.00
C LEU A 268 12.18 15.83 16.43
N ARG A 269 11.96 17.03 16.96
CA ARG A 269 11.48 17.24 18.32
C ARG A 269 9.97 17.46 18.33
N LEU A 270 9.28 16.87 19.29
CA LEU A 270 7.87 17.14 19.55
C LEU A 270 7.65 18.58 20.04
N VAL A 271 6.52 19.18 19.69
CA VAL A 271 5.99 20.37 20.36
C VAL A 271 5.07 19.87 21.47
N ASP A 272 5.32 20.23 22.72
CA ASP A 272 4.60 19.68 23.87
C ASP A 272 3.08 19.93 23.81
N ASN A 273 2.66 21.13 23.50
CA ASN A 273 1.24 21.48 23.38
C ASN A 273 1.00 22.30 22.12
N PRO A 274 0.83 21.66 20.97
CA PRO A 274 0.60 22.36 19.72
C PRO A 274 -0.67 23.18 19.76
N VAL A 275 -0.55 24.46 19.38
CA VAL A 275 -1.70 25.39 19.39
C VAL A 275 -2.58 25.13 18.19
N ALA A 276 -3.89 25.03 18.41
CA ALA A 276 -4.88 24.91 17.34
C ALA A 276 -4.79 26.08 16.35
N GLY A 277 -4.92 25.80 15.06
CA GLY A 277 -4.76 26.78 13.99
C GLY A 277 -3.32 26.96 13.52
N THR A 278 -2.32 26.28 14.14
CA THR A 278 -0.93 26.34 13.68
C THR A 278 -0.79 25.76 12.28
N ALA A 279 -0.13 26.53 11.38
CA ALA A 279 0.25 26.04 10.06
C ALA A 279 1.41 25.07 10.18
N GLY A 280 1.34 23.97 9.45
CA GLY A 280 2.35 22.93 9.40
C GLY A 280 2.58 22.42 7.98
N ALA A 281 3.67 21.68 7.80
CA ALA A 281 3.97 20.92 6.59
C ALA A 281 3.89 19.43 6.91
N LEU A 282 3.07 18.70 6.16
CA LEU A 282 3.02 17.25 6.16
C LEU A 282 4.16 16.71 5.31
N LEU A 283 4.98 15.85 5.88
CA LEU A 283 6.11 15.22 5.19
C LEU A 283 5.88 13.70 5.15
N GLY A 284 6.07 13.10 3.97
CA GLY A 284 5.88 11.65 3.85
C GLY A 284 6.10 11.12 2.43
N TYR A 285 5.67 9.86 2.23
CA TYR A 285 5.83 9.12 0.99
C TYR A 285 4.49 8.63 0.45
N PRO A 286 3.63 9.53 -0.07
CA PRO A 286 2.30 9.14 -0.53
C PRO A 286 2.38 8.12 -1.66
N HIS A 287 1.50 7.09 -1.58
CA HIS A 287 1.38 6.02 -2.58
C HIS A 287 2.70 5.30 -2.87
N ASN A 288 3.57 5.11 -1.85
CA ASN A 288 4.93 4.61 -2.01
C ASN A 288 5.75 5.37 -3.08
N GLY A 289 5.31 6.56 -3.38
CA GLY A 289 5.90 7.45 -4.36
C GLY A 289 7.17 8.15 -3.84
N PRO A 290 7.65 9.16 -4.55
CA PRO A 290 8.74 10.00 -4.08
C PRO A 290 8.33 10.75 -2.80
N PHE A 291 9.34 11.22 -2.06
CA PHE A 291 9.11 12.11 -0.92
C PHE A 291 8.31 13.35 -1.34
N ASP A 292 7.32 13.69 -0.53
CA ASP A 292 6.40 14.78 -0.79
C ASP A 292 6.18 15.65 0.44
N VAL A 293 5.84 16.90 0.20
CA VAL A 293 5.59 17.91 1.23
C VAL A 293 4.32 18.68 0.90
N GLU A 294 3.32 18.57 1.76
CA GLU A 294 2.03 19.24 1.59
C GLU A 294 1.74 20.22 2.73
N PRO A 295 1.11 21.37 2.44
CA PRO A 295 0.73 22.30 3.51
C PRO A 295 -0.45 21.72 4.30
N ALA A 296 -0.41 21.91 5.60
CA ALA A 296 -1.42 21.47 6.52
C ALA A 296 -1.72 22.49 7.60
N ARG A 297 -2.82 22.31 8.32
CA ARG A 297 -3.18 23.09 9.51
C ARG A 297 -3.76 22.17 10.55
N ILE A 298 -3.29 22.23 11.78
CA ILE A 298 -3.76 21.40 12.88
C ILE A 298 -4.89 22.09 13.64
N GLY A 299 -5.80 21.26 14.19
CA GLY A 299 -6.86 21.69 15.10
C GLY A 299 -6.56 21.36 16.56
N GLN A 300 -7.56 21.58 17.42
CA GLN A 300 -7.53 21.20 18.83
C GLN A 300 -7.71 19.67 18.95
N ALA A 301 -6.81 19.02 19.68
CA ALA A 301 -6.94 17.60 19.99
C ALA A 301 -8.22 17.32 20.80
N ARG A 302 -8.95 16.27 20.43
CA ARG A 302 -10.20 15.85 21.07
C ARG A 302 -10.29 14.34 21.14
N ARG A 303 -10.99 13.81 22.15
CA ARG A 303 -11.31 12.38 22.23
C ARG A 303 -12.40 12.02 21.22
N VAL A 304 -12.19 10.93 20.52
CA VAL A 304 -13.07 10.45 19.44
C VAL A 304 -13.20 8.95 19.53
N VAL A 305 -14.39 8.43 19.28
CA VAL A 305 -14.63 6.99 19.13
C VAL A 305 -14.23 6.57 17.72
N SER A 306 -13.36 5.57 17.62
CA SER A 306 -12.75 5.10 16.39
C SER A 306 -12.54 3.59 16.44
N GLN A 307 -11.73 3.08 15.54
CA GLN A 307 -11.20 1.72 15.54
C GLN A 307 -9.71 1.77 15.93
N ASP A 308 -9.19 0.67 16.49
CA ASP A 308 -7.77 0.49 16.75
C ASP A 308 -6.96 0.26 15.46
N ALA A 309 -5.65 -0.01 15.61
CA ALA A 309 -4.74 -0.28 14.48
C ALA A 309 -5.10 -1.53 13.68
N TYR A 310 -5.87 -2.46 14.25
CA TYR A 310 -6.34 -3.67 13.58
C TYR A 310 -7.70 -3.50 12.90
N GLY A 311 -8.34 -2.32 13.06
CA GLY A 311 -9.69 -2.05 12.58
C GLY A 311 -10.78 -2.59 13.51
N GLU A 312 -10.42 -2.98 14.74
CA GLU A 312 -11.35 -3.44 15.78
C GLU A 312 -11.81 -2.27 16.65
N GLY A 313 -12.95 -2.42 17.31
CA GLY A 313 -13.45 -1.37 18.16
C GLY A 313 -14.94 -1.51 18.46
N PRO A 314 -15.52 -0.50 19.09
CA PRO A 314 -15.08 0.90 19.23
C PRO A 314 -13.98 1.12 20.29
N VAL A 315 -13.02 2.01 20.00
CA VAL A 315 -12.02 2.50 20.95
C VAL A 315 -12.10 4.03 21.05
N GLU A 316 -11.97 4.56 22.25
CA GLU A 316 -11.93 6.00 22.48
C GLU A 316 -10.49 6.47 22.61
N ARG A 317 -10.04 7.36 21.71
CA ARG A 317 -8.67 7.89 21.72
C ARG A 317 -8.62 9.37 21.36
N PRO A 318 -7.57 10.10 21.81
CA PRO A 318 -7.41 11.49 21.43
C PRO A 318 -6.88 11.59 19.99
N MET A 319 -7.41 12.54 19.24
CA MET A 319 -7.01 12.81 17.85
C MET A 319 -6.84 14.31 17.63
N THR A 320 -5.82 14.69 16.85
CA THR A 320 -5.61 16.06 16.36
C THR A 320 -6.23 16.18 14.97
N PRO A 321 -7.30 16.97 14.79
CA PRO A 321 -7.83 17.24 13.45
C PRO A 321 -6.79 17.96 12.59
N VAL A 322 -6.74 17.60 11.31
CA VAL A 322 -5.82 18.16 10.33
C VAL A 322 -6.58 18.57 9.10
N ARG A 323 -6.45 19.81 8.65
CA ARG A 323 -6.87 20.25 7.33
C ARG A 323 -5.66 20.23 6.40
N GLY A 324 -5.76 19.50 5.28
CA GLY A 324 -4.67 19.30 4.33
C GLY A 324 -4.94 18.10 3.44
N LEU A 325 -4.09 17.86 2.46
CA LEU A 325 -4.18 16.71 1.57
C LEU A 325 -3.43 15.50 2.16
N LEU A 326 -4.16 14.64 2.86
CA LEU A 326 -3.65 13.38 3.37
C LEU A 326 -3.92 12.27 2.35
N ARG A 327 -2.89 11.50 2.03
CA ARG A 327 -2.93 10.41 1.05
C ARG A 327 -2.41 9.11 1.67
N PRO A 328 -2.86 7.94 1.20
CA PRO A 328 -2.21 6.66 1.51
C PRO A 328 -0.68 6.77 1.41
N GLY A 329 0.06 6.18 2.35
CA GLY A 329 1.52 6.32 2.49
C GLY A 329 1.99 7.48 3.36
N ASN A 330 1.10 8.43 3.70
CA ASN A 330 1.43 9.49 4.65
C ASN A 330 1.30 9.03 6.12
N SER A 331 0.69 7.87 6.39
CA SER A 331 0.57 7.26 7.71
C SER A 331 1.93 7.17 8.40
N GLY A 332 2.00 7.61 9.65
CA GLY A 332 3.24 7.69 10.43
C GLY A 332 4.12 8.91 10.10
N GLY A 333 3.81 9.65 9.05
CA GLY A 333 4.52 10.88 8.68
C GLY A 333 4.23 12.03 9.64
N PRO A 334 5.21 12.91 9.90
CA PRO A 334 5.02 14.06 10.78
C PRO A 334 4.40 15.25 10.05
N ILE A 335 3.58 16.01 10.78
CA ILE A 335 3.31 17.41 10.40
C ILE A 335 4.24 18.28 11.24
N VAL A 336 5.08 19.07 10.58
CA VAL A 336 6.07 19.91 11.27
C VAL A 336 5.74 21.39 11.16
N ASP A 337 6.13 22.16 12.18
CA ASP A 337 6.05 23.64 12.17
C ASP A 337 7.16 24.27 11.29
N GLY A 338 7.15 25.58 11.16
CA GLY A 338 8.19 26.33 10.39
C GLY A 338 9.62 26.20 10.95
N ARG A 339 9.79 25.67 12.16
CA ARG A 339 11.08 25.36 12.79
C ARG A 339 11.51 23.92 12.60
N GLY A 340 10.65 23.06 12.03
CA GLY A 340 10.89 21.63 11.82
C GLY A 340 10.53 20.75 13.04
N ARG A 341 9.74 21.26 13.99
CA ARG A 341 9.27 20.51 15.15
C ARG A 341 7.95 19.85 14.84
N VAL A 342 7.75 18.63 15.31
CA VAL A 342 6.54 17.83 15.07
C VAL A 342 5.34 18.39 15.83
N LEU A 343 4.26 18.67 15.13
CA LEU A 343 2.98 19.10 15.66
C LEU A 343 2.04 17.92 15.91
N THR A 344 2.08 16.89 15.09
CA THR A 344 1.32 15.65 15.20
C THR A 344 1.85 14.62 14.21
N THR A 345 1.54 13.32 14.42
CA THR A 345 1.87 12.22 13.51
C THR A 345 0.60 11.78 12.80
N VAL A 346 0.56 11.83 11.49
CA VAL A 346 -0.63 11.51 10.67
C VAL A 346 -0.97 10.03 10.75
N PHE A 347 -2.27 9.69 10.89
CA PHE A 347 -2.69 8.30 10.91
C PHE A 347 -3.98 8.00 10.13
N ALA A 348 -4.84 9.00 9.83
CA ALA A 348 -6.12 8.75 9.16
C ALA A 348 -6.55 9.90 8.27
N SER A 349 -7.35 9.58 7.23
CA SER A 349 -8.09 10.56 6.44
C SER A 349 -9.50 10.79 7.00
N SER A 350 -10.06 11.98 6.74
CA SER A 350 -11.46 12.29 7.06
C SER A 350 -12.40 11.72 6.00
N ARG A 351 -13.58 11.26 6.45
CA ARG A 351 -14.71 10.90 5.55
C ARG A 351 -15.47 12.11 5.00
N GLU A 352 -15.19 13.30 5.49
CA GLU A 352 -15.80 14.53 4.96
C GLU A 352 -15.36 14.73 3.50
N ARG A 353 -16.34 14.90 2.60
CA ARG A 353 -16.09 15.06 1.15
C ARG A 353 -15.78 16.48 0.75
N ASP A 354 -16.29 17.44 1.50
CA ASP A 354 -16.27 18.86 1.14
C ASP A 354 -14.93 19.54 1.45
N VAL A 355 -14.17 18.98 2.40
CA VAL A 355 -12.87 19.52 2.81
C VAL A 355 -11.84 18.38 2.94
N ARG A 356 -10.72 18.56 2.27
CA ARG A 356 -9.60 17.63 2.41
C ARG A 356 -8.99 17.76 3.80
N GLY A 357 -9.01 16.66 4.55
CA GLY A 357 -8.51 16.63 5.91
C GLY A 357 -8.34 15.22 6.44
N GLY A 358 -7.97 15.13 7.70
CA GLY A 358 -7.81 13.88 8.42
C GLY A 358 -7.42 14.10 9.86
N TYR A 359 -6.68 13.16 10.42
CA TYR A 359 -6.37 13.13 11.84
C TYR A 359 -4.92 12.71 12.06
N GLY A 360 -4.33 13.27 13.11
CA GLY A 360 -3.02 12.90 13.60
C GLY A 360 -3.10 12.46 15.07
N VAL A 361 -2.14 11.65 15.49
CA VAL A 361 -1.93 11.27 16.89
C VAL A 361 -1.34 12.46 17.63
N PRO A 362 -1.92 12.91 18.75
CA PRO A 362 -1.38 13.99 19.55
C PRO A 362 0.01 13.67 20.11
N ASN A 363 0.86 14.68 20.21
CA ASN A 363 2.25 14.52 20.67
C ASN A 363 2.36 13.97 22.10
N SER A 364 1.40 14.25 22.99
CA SER A 364 1.37 13.66 24.33
C SER A 364 1.27 12.13 24.30
N VAL A 365 0.51 11.58 23.36
CA VAL A 365 0.42 10.12 23.16
C VAL A 365 1.73 9.58 22.60
N VAL A 366 2.27 10.21 21.56
CA VAL A 366 3.56 9.81 20.97
C VAL A 366 4.68 9.83 22.01
N ALA A 367 4.74 10.87 22.86
CA ALA A 367 5.71 10.98 23.94
C ALA A 367 5.60 9.81 24.94
N SER A 368 4.38 9.47 25.37
CA SER A 368 4.14 8.34 26.27
C SER A 368 4.61 7.00 25.69
N VAL A 369 4.40 6.77 24.37
CA VAL A 369 4.87 5.54 23.70
C VAL A 369 6.39 5.54 23.57
N LEU A 370 7.02 6.68 23.26
CA LEU A 370 8.48 6.83 23.25
C LEU A 370 9.10 6.55 24.63
N GLU A 371 8.49 7.03 25.70
CA GLU A 371 8.95 6.76 27.07
C GLU A 371 8.89 5.25 27.38
N ARG A 372 7.83 4.55 26.96
CA ARG A 372 7.73 3.09 27.11
C ARG A 372 8.83 2.36 26.31
N ALA A 373 9.12 2.82 25.10
CA ALA A 373 10.19 2.25 24.27
C ALA A 373 11.57 2.39 24.93
N VAL A 374 11.86 3.54 25.54
CA VAL A 374 13.10 3.79 26.28
C VAL A 374 13.17 2.94 27.55
N ALA A 375 12.07 2.87 28.32
CA ALA A 375 11.99 2.06 29.53
C ALA A 375 12.15 0.56 29.27
N GLY A 376 11.83 0.10 28.07
CA GLY A 376 12.04 -1.30 27.64
C GLY A 376 13.50 -1.69 27.38
N HIS A 377 14.48 -0.79 27.55
CA HIS A 377 15.91 -1.04 27.42
C HIS A 377 16.31 -1.76 26.11
N GLY A 378 15.61 -1.46 25.01
CA GLY A 378 15.89 -2.05 23.71
C GLY A 378 15.25 -3.42 23.47
N ALA A 379 14.42 -3.92 24.40
CA ALA A 379 13.64 -5.13 24.17
C ALA A 379 12.68 -4.94 23.01
N THR A 380 12.61 -5.92 22.13
CA THR A 380 11.66 -5.92 21.01
C THR A 380 10.31 -6.46 21.44
N VAL A 381 9.25 -5.88 20.86
CA VAL A 381 7.86 -6.31 21.09
C VAL A 381 7.26 -6.86 19.80
N SER A 382 6.30 -7.78 19.95
CA SER A 382 5.50 -8.25 18.81
C SER A 382 4.59 -7.13 18.29
N THR A 383 4.36 -7.10 16.98
CA THR A 383 3.42 -6.21 16.30
C THR A 383 2.02 -6.82 16.17
N GLY A 384 1.80 -7.97 16.81
CA GLY A 384 0.51 -8.65 16.88
C GLY A 384 0.00 -9.18 15.54
N PRO A 385 -1.31 -9.41 15.41
CA PRO A 385 -1.92 -9.84 14.16
C PRO A 385 -1.88 -8.73 13.10
N CYS A 386 -2.23 -9.10 11.85
CA CYS A 386 -2.33 -8.13 10.77
C CYS A 386 -3.52 -7.19 10.95
N SER A 387 -3.37 -5.95 10.52
CA SER A 387 -4.48 -5.00 10.39
C SER A 387 -5.48 -5.51 9.34
N ARG A 388 -6.77 -5.43 9.67
CA ARG A 388 -7.89 -5.91 8.82
C ARG A 388 -8.40 -4.83 7.88
#